data_405ab3f6b974344511b043af77f4129a
#
_entry.id   405ab3f6b974344511b043af77f4129a
#
_cell.length_a   1.000
_cell.length_b   1.000
_cell.length_c   1.000
_cell.angle_alpha   90.00
_cell.angle_beta   90.00
_cell.angle_gamma   90.00
#
_symmetry.space_group_name_H-M   'P 1'
#
loop_
_entity.id
_entity.type
_entity.pdbx_description
1 polymer ?
#
loop_
_entity_poly.entity_id
_entity_poly.type
_entity_poly.pdbx_seq_one_letter_code
_entity_poly.pdbx_strand_id
1 'polypeptide(L)'
;MDEPMFTQPLMYKQIHKQVPVLKRYADKLIAEDTVTLQEFEEEIAKYDRICEEAYGRSKDKKILHIKHWLDSPWPGFFTVDGEPKSMTCPTTGIPEDVLTHIGNVASSVPLEDFKIHTGLSRILWGRADMTKKREVDWALAEYMAFGSLLKEGIHVRLSGQDVERGTFSHRHHVLHDQEVDRRTCVPMNHLWPDQAPYTVCNSSLSEYGVLGFELGYAMASPNALVLWEAQFGDFHNTAQCIIDQFISTGQAKWVRHNGIVLLLPHGMEGMGPEHSSARPERFLQMSNDDSDAYPAFSEDFEVRQLYDCNWIVVNCSTPANYFHVLRRQILLPFRKPLIIFTPKSLLRHPKAKSSFDQMISGTSFQRVIPEDGVAARAPEQVRRLIFCTGKVYYDLVKERSNQCLDDQVAITRLEQISPFPFDLIKREAEKYPGAELVWCQEEHKNMGYYDYINPRFMTILKRTRPIWYVGRDPAAAPATGNRNAHLVSLKKFLDTAFNLKAFEGKTF
;
A
#
# COMPACT_ATOMS: atom_id res chain seq x y z
N MET A 1 -15.72 32.35 -10.62
CA MET A 1 -14.42 32.92 -11.03
C MET A 1 -14.53 34.40 -10.73
N ASP A 2 -13.51 34.95 -10.10
CA ASP A 2 -13.49 36.33 -9.72
C ASP A 2 -13.01 37.22 -10.86
N GLU A 3 -13.47 38.50 -10.86
CA GLU A 3 -12.86 39.55 -11.67
C GLU A 3 -11.76 40.22 -10.82
N PRO A 4 -10.46 40.02 -11.19
CA PRO A 4 -9.37 40.52 -10.35
C PRO A 4 -9.36 42.06 -10.20
N MET A 5 -10.00 42.77 -11.12
CA MET A 5 -10.12 44.25 -11.05
C MET A 5 -11.00 44.71 -9.89
N PHE A 6 -11.80 43.84 -9.25
CA PHE A 6 -12.56 44.22 -8.07
C PHE A 6 -11.66 44.60 -6.90
N THR A 7 -10.52 43.95 -6.76
CA THR A 7 -9.59 44.16 -5.63
C THR A 7 -8.26 44.78 -6.05
N GLN A 8 -7.77 44.54 -7.28
CA GLN A 8 -6.51 45.04 -7.81
C GLN A 8 -6.70 45.83 -9.13
N PRO A 9 -7.51 46.89 -9.16
CA PRO A 9 -7.89 47.56 -10.41
C PRO A 9 -6.70 48.23 -11.13
N LEU A 10 -5.78 48.82 -10.41
CA LEU A 10 -4.62 49.49 -11.01
C LEU A 10 -3.63 48.48 -11.60
N MET A 11 -3.37 47.40 -10.88
CA MET A 11 -2.48 46.34 -11.33
C MET A 11 -3.00 45.70 -12.63
N TYR A 12 -4.26 45.30 -12.67
CA TYR A 12 -4.84 44.66 -13.84
C TYR A 12 -5.02 45.59 -15.02
N LYS A 13 -5.33 46.87 -14.80
CA LYS A 13 -5.25 47.86 -15.87
C LYS A 13 -3.87 47.98 -16.50
N GLN A 14 -2.81 47.83 -15.69
CA GLN A 14 -1.46 47.83 -16.20
C GLN A 14 -1.09 46.50 -16.89
N ILE A 15 -1.55 45.38 -16.37
CA ILE A 15 -1.38 44.03 -17.01
C ILE A 15 -2.05 44.04 -18.39
N HIS A 16 -3.29 44.53 -18.50
CA HIS A 16 -4.01 44.62 -19.78
C HIS A 16 -3.31 45.47 -20.85
N LYS A 17 -2.43 46.36 -20.46
CA LYS A 17 -1.61 47.18 -21.39
C LYS A 17 -0.38 46.42 -21.88
N GLN A 18 -0.02 45.31 -21.27
CA GLN A 18 1.16 44.54 -21.68
C GLN A 18 0.90 43.84 -23.02
N VAL A 19 1.87 43.88 -23.88
CA VAL A 19 1.84 43.13 -25.13
C VAL A 19 2.01 41.63 -24.83
N PRO A 20 1.13 40.74 -25.31
CA PRO A 20 1.26 39.29 -25.12
C PRO A 20 2.61 38.75 -25.56
N VAL A 21 3.09 37.71 -24.86
CA VAL A 21 4.40 37.09 -25.14
C VAL A 21 4.50 36.63 -26.57
N LEU A 22 3.45 35.98 -27.11
CA LEU A 22 3.40 35.54 -28.50
C LEU A 22 3.70 36.69 -29.48
N LYS A 23 3.01 37.82 -29.31
CA LYS A 23 3.23 38.97 -30.21
C LYS A 23 4.64 39.54 -30.07
N ARG A 24 5.15 39.69 -28.84
CA ARG A 24 6.53 40.16 -28.61
C ARG A 24 7.56 39.25 -29.28
N TYR A 25 7.36 37.97 -29.23
CA TYR A 25 8.27 36.98 -29.82
C TYR A 25 8.16 36.97 -31.35
N ALA A 26 6.94 37.01 -31.87
CA ALA A 26 6.72 37.12 -33.30
C ALA A 26 7.34 38.44 -33.90
N ASP A 27 7.11 39.60 -33.25
CA ASP A 27 7.68 40.88 -33.67
C ASP A 27 9.24 40.80 -33.68
N LYS A 28 9.83 40.11 -32.68
CA LYS A 28 11.28 39.88 -32.66
C LYS A 28 11.76 39.05 -33.85
N LEU A 29 11.13 37.88 -34.10
CA LEU A 29 11.51 36.99 -35.19
C LEU A 29 11.31 37.64 -36.58
N ILE A 30 10.27 38.47 -36.73
CA ILE A 30 10.02 39.23 -37.96
C ILE A 30 11.12 40.28 -38.14
N ALA A 31 11.50 40.98 -37.08
CA ALA A 31 12.56 41.98 -37.11
C ALA A 31 13.96 41.35 -37.41
N GLU A 32 14.14 40.08 -37.13
CA GLU A 32 15.36 39.29 -37.41
C GLU A 32 15.30 38.56 -38.78
N ASP A 33 14.27 38.84 -39.58
CA ASP A 33 14.01 38.16 -40.88
C ASP A 33 13.95 36.65 -40.79
N THR A 34 13.69 36.09 -39.63
CA THR A 34 13.58 34.64 -39.41
C THR A 34 12.22 34.11 -39.84
N VAL A 35 11.16 34.90 -39.67
CA VAL A 35 9.76 34.59 -39.99
C VAL A 35 9.14 35.82 -40.64
N THR A 36 8.33 35.60 -41.67
CA THR A 36 7.56 36.71 -42.29
C THR A 36 6.25 36.97 -41.52
N LEU A 37 5.70 38.16 -41.65
CA LEU A 37 4.39 38.52 -41.10
C LEU A 37 3.29 37.57 -41.62
N GLN A 38 3.37 37.22 -42.94
CA GLN A 38 2.41 36.30 -43.56
C GLN A 38 2.46 34.91 -42.95
N GLU A 39 3.63 34.34 -42.73
CA GLU A 39 3.78 33.01 -42.09
C GLU A 39 3.22 33.02 -40.66
N PHE A 40 3.42 34.09 -39.89
CA PHE A 40 2.86 34.24 -38.58
C PHE A 40 1.33 34.32 -38.58
N GLU A 41 0.71 35.07 -39.48
CA GLU A 41 -0.74 35.14 -39.66
C GLU A 41 -1.35 33.81 -40.11
N GLU A 42 -0.67 33.09 -41.00
CA GLU A 42 -1.08 31.75 -41.48
C GLU A 42 -1.09 30.74 -40.36
N GLU A 43 -0.08 30.71 -39.47
CA GLU A 43 -0.03 29.80 -38.34
C GLU A 43 -1.10 30.14 -37.29
N ILE A 44 -1.40 31.40 -37.01
CA ILE A 44 -2.53 31.80 -36.15
C ILE A 44 -3.84 31.28 -36.75
N ALA A 45 -4.10 31.57 -38.02
CA ALA A 45 -5.33 31.16 -38.68
C ALA A 45 -5.50 29.65 -38.74
N LYS A 46 -4.39 28.94 -38.89
CA LYS A 46 -4.37 27.45 -38.83
C LYS A 46 -4.75 26.95 -37.43
N TYR A 47 -4.19 27.54 -36.38
CA TYR A 47 -4.50 27.13 -34.99
C TYR A 47 -5.95 27.45 -34.60
N ASP A 48 -6.44 28.60 -35.01
CA ASP A 48 -7.85 29.00 -34.81
C ASP A 48 -8.82 28.00 -35.44
N ARG A 49 -8.54 27.57 -36.69
CA ARG A 49 -9.33 26.51 -37.36
C ARG A 49 -9.31 25.19 -36.58
N ILE A 50 -8.14 24.79 -36.06
CA ILE A 50 -8.01 23.58 -35.23
C ILE A 50 -8.90 23.68 -33.99
N CYS A 51 -8.88 24.84 -33.34
CA CYS A 51 -9.70 25.10 -32.15
C CYS A 51 -11.21 25.09 -32.47
N GLU A 52 -11.63 25.76 -33.57
CA GLU A 52 -13.04 25.78 -34.00
C GLU A 52 -13.53 24.38 -34.38
N GLU A 53 -12.77 23.60 -35.13
CA GLU A 53 -13.11 22.23 -35.48
C GLU A 53 -13.21 21.34 -34.23
N ALA A 54 -12.25 21.46 -33.28
CA ALA A 54 -12.29 20.73 -32.04
C ALA A 54 -13.51 21.10 -31.18
N TYR A 55 -13.85 22.38 -31.11
CA TYR A 55 -15.02 22.86 -30.42
C TYR A 55 -16.31 22.38 -31.08
N GLY A 56 -16.39 22.42 -32.43
CA GLY A 56 -17.52 21.84 -33.17
C GLY A 56 -17.72 20.37 -32.86
N ARG A 57 -16.64 19.58 -32.96
CA ARG A 57 -16.67 18.13 -32.63
C ARG A 57 -17.06 17.85 -31.19
N SER A 58 -16.72 18.71 -30.24
CA SER A 58 -17.08 18.54 -28.82
C SER A 58 -18.59 18.60 -28.57
N LYS A 59 -19.34 19.31 -29.42
CA LYS A 59 -20.81 19.41 -29.32
C LYS A 59 -21.53 18.15 -29.81
N ASP A 60 -20.94 17.41 -30.73
CA ASP A 60 -21.54 16.23 -31.33
C ASP A 60 -21.25 14.92 -30.56
N LYS A 61 -20.25 14.92 -29.68
CA LYS A 61 -19.86 13.76 -28.91
C LYS A 61 -20.62 13.70 -27.58
N LYS A 62 -21.52 12.72 -27.46
CA LYS A 62 -22.28 12.41 -26.24
C LYS A 62 -21.45 11.78 -25.13
N ILE A 63 -20.25 11.29 -25.41
CA ILE A 63 -19.38 10.59 -24.48
C ILE A 63 -18.01 11.22 -24.49
N LEU A 64 -17.60 11.78 -23.36
CA LEU A 64 -16.24 12.19 -23.14
C LEU A 64 -15.36 10.96 -22.89
N HIS A 65 -14.57 10.59 -23.86
CA HIS A 65 -13.53 9.60 -23.67
C HIS A 65 -12.27 10.28 -23.16
N ILE A 66 -11.96 10.02 -21.91
CA ILE A 66 -10.84 10.62 -21.18
C ILE A 66 -9.57 9.77 -21.38
N LYS A 67 -9.21 9.49 -22.62
CA LYS A 67 -8.27 8.42 -22.97
C LYS A 67 -6.86 8.87 -23.31
N HIS A 68 -6.74 10.03 -23.92
CA HIS A 68 -5.56 10.35 -24.73
C HIS A 68 -4.29 10.68 -23.96
N TRP A 69 -4.39 10.93 -22.67
CA TRP A 69 -3.24 11.33 -21.91
C TRP A 69 -2.70 10.26 -20.94
N LEU A 70 -3.32 9.06 -20.97
CA LEU A 70 -2.73 7.86 -20.40
C LEU A 70 -1.70 7.21 -21.33
N ASP A 71 -1.57 7.65 -22.59
CA ASP A 71 -0.69 7.02 -23.58
C ASP A 71 0.80 7.24 -23.31
N SER A 72 1.16 8.36 -22.68
CA SER A 72 2.56 8.65 -22.32
C SER A 72 2.60 9.18 -20.88
N PRO A 73 3.42 8.60 -20.01
CA PRO A 73 4.48 7.60 -20.20
C PRO A 73 4.00 6.13 -20.10
N TRP A 74 2.73 5.82 -20.40
CA TRP A 74 2.04 4.56 -20.14
C TRP A 74 1.78 3.67 -21.37
N PRO A 75 2.71 3.56 -22.33
CA PRO A 75 2.50 2.69 -23.48
C PRO A 75 2.35 1.23 -23.05
N GLY A 76 1.40 0.56 -23.66
CA GLY A 76 1.21 -0.87 -23.43
C GLY A 76 0.21 -1.27 -22.32
N PHE A 77 -0.26 -0.35 -21.49
CA PHE A 77 -1.20 -0.64 -20.41
C PHE A 77 -2.65 -0.69 -20.89
N PHE A 78 -3.06 0.21 -21.77
CA PHE A 78 -4.46 0.41 -22.11
C PHE A 78 -4.71 0.19 -23.61
N THR A 79 -5.95 -0.20 -23.92
CA THR A 79 -6.51 -0.22 -25.28
C THR A 79 -6.82 1.22 -25.73
N VAL A 80 -7.14 1.40 -27.02
CA VAL A 80 -7.63 2.69 -27.53
C VAL A 80 -8.91 3.15 -26.85
N ASP A 81 -9.62 2.23 -26.19
CA ASP A 81 -10.83 2.49 -25.45
C ASP A 81 -10.60 2.84 -23.97
N GLY A 82 -9.35 2.87 -23.51
CA GLY A 82 -8.96 3.21 -22.14
C GLY A 82 -9.13 2.06 -21.16
N GLU A 83 -9.49 0.87 -21.63
CA GLU A 83 -9.56 -0.34 -20.83
C GLU A 83 -8.18 -1.00 -20.69
N PRO A 84 -7.86 -1.69 -19.59
CA PRO A 84 -6.64 -2.47 -19.48
C PRO A 84 -6.55 -3.53 -20.57
N LYS A 85 -5.36 -3.71 -21.14
CA LYS A 85 -5.13 -4.75 -22.17
C LYS A 85 -5.26 -6.17 -21.64
N SER A 86 -5.13 -6.37 -20.36
CA SER A 86 -5.26 -7.66 -19.67
C SER A 86 -5.94 -7.48 -18.32
N MET A 87 -6.65 -8.50 -17.87
CA MET A 87 -7.23 -8.61 -16.52
C MET A 87 -6.67 -9.82 -15.76
N THR A 88 -5.45 -10.24 -16.09
CA THR A 88 -4.78 -11.32 -15.41
C THR A 88 -3.55 -10.81 -14.65
N CYS A 89 -3.28 -11.39 -13.50
CA CYS A 89 -2.05 -11.17 -12.75
C CYS A 89 -1.32 -12.52 -12.65
N PRO A 90 -0.04 -12.59 -13.04
CA PRO A 90 0.74 -13.81 -12.89
C PRO A 90 0.97 -14.10 -11.41
N THR A 91 1.35 -15.36 -11.10
CA THR A 91 1.82 -15.72 -9.76
C THR A 91 3.05 -14.90 -9.39
N THR A 92 3.15 -14.52 -8.13
CA THR A 92 4.18 -13.59 -7.66
C THR A 92 5.37 -14.30 -7.00
N GLY A 93 5.27 -15.62 -6.78
CA GLY A 93 6.38 -16.45 -6.31
C GLY A 93 7.51 -16.55 -7.33
N ILE A 94 8.72 -16.81 -6.86
CA ILE A 94 9.93 -16.88 -7.66
C ILE A 94 10.71 -18.19 -7.43
N PRO A 95 11.63 -18.57 -8.31
CA PRO A 95 12.46 -19.75 -8.10
C PRO A 95 13.27 -19.69 -6.80
N GLU A 96 13.42 -20.82 -6.13
CA GLU A 96 14.10 -20.91 -4.82
C GLU A 96 15.59 -20.52 -4.88
N ASP A 97 16.26 -20.83 -5.98
CA ASP A 97 17.66 -20.43 -6.20
C ASP A 97 17.81 -18.91 -6.22
N VAL A 98 16.82 -18.18 -6.75
CA VAL A 98 16.77 -16.71 -6.73
C VAL A 98 16.58 -16.20 -5.31
N LEU A 99 15.65 -16.77 -4.53
CA LEU A 99 15.47 -16.43 -3.11
C LEU A 99 16.77 -16.64 -2.33
N THR A 100 17.41 -17.78 -2.52
CA THR A 100 18.65 -18.14 -1.84
C THR A 100 19.79 -17.20 -2.22
N HIS A 101 19.93 -16.84 -3.50
CA HIS A 101 20.95 -15.91 -3.96
C HIS A 101 20.77 -14.52 -3.33
N ILE A 102 19.55 -13.97 -3.38
CA ILE A 102 19.25 -12.67 -2.77
C ILE A 102 19.52 -12.71 -1.26
N GLY A 103 19.10 -13.78 -0.56
CA GLY A 103 19.34 -13.95 0.86
C GLY A 103 20.82 -14.01 1.23
N ASN A 104 21.65 -14.64 0.41
CA ASN A 104 23.09 -14.69 0.59
C ASN A 104 23.73 -13.30 0.42
N VAL A 105 23.36 -12.54 -0.60
CA VAL A 105 23.85 -11.17 -0.80
C VAL A 105 23.37 -10.25 0.31
N ALA A 106 22.10 -10.33 0.72
CA ALA A 106 21.54 -9.57 1.85
C ALA A 106 22.22 -9.84 3.19
N SER A 107 22.95 -10.94 3.28
CA SER A 107 23.68 -11.41 4.48
C SER A 107 25.18 -11.15 4.40
N SER A 108 25.67 -10.49 3.36
CA SER A 108 27.07 -10.29 3.07
C SER A 108 27.41 -8.82 2.88
N VAL A 109 28.70 -8.54 2.83
CA VAL A 109 29.26 -7.25 2.40
C VAL A 109 29.97 -7.48 1.08
N PRO A 110 29.42 -7.04 -0.06
CA PRO A 110 29.96 -7.35 -1.39
C PRO A 110 31.21 -6.54 -1.78
N LEU A 111 31.79 -5.77 -0.86
CA LEU A 111 33.00 -4.98 -1.07
C LEU A 111 34.15 -5.51 -0.23
N GLU A 112 35.35 -5.65 -0.84
CA GLU A 112 36.58 -5.97 -0.15
C GLU A 112 37.01 -4.80 0.76
N ASP A 113 37.72 -5.09 1.85
CA ASP A 113 38.20 -4.12 2.84
C ASP A 113 37.14 -3.17 3.41
N PHE A 114 35.90 -3.61 3.48
CA PHE A 114 34.78 -2.85 4.05
C PHE A 114 34.49 -3.32 5.48
N LYS A 115 34.59 -2.41 6.44
CA LYS A 115 34.41 -2.71 7.87
C LYS A 115 33.03 -2.28 8.35
N ILE A 116 32.21 -3.23 8.78
CA ILE A 116 30.88 -2.93 9.35
C ILE A 116 30.91 -2.98 10.88
N HIS A 117 29.93 -2.30 11.49
CA HIS A 117 29.75 -2.32 12.94
C HIS A 117 29.45 -3.75 13.44
N THR A 118 30.05 -4.16 14.58
CA THR A 118 29.91 -5.52 15.12
C THR A 118 28.47 -5.94 15.40
N GLY A 119 27.62 -5.00 15.83
CA GLY A 119 26.17 -5.25 16.00
C GLY A 119 25.50 -5.59 14.67
N LEU A 120 25.89 -4.93 13.57
CA LEU A 120 25.36 -5.20 12.24
C LEU A 120 25.83 -6.55 11.71
N SER A 121 27.08 -6.95 11.99
CA SER A 121 27.60 -8.28 11.64
C SER A 121 26.71 -9.40 12.20
N ARG A 122 26.20 -9.25 13.42
CA ARG A 122 25.27 -10.23 14.03
C ARG A 122 23.93 -10.30 13.30
N ILE A 123 23.42 -9.17 12.81
CA ILE A 123 22.18 -9.10 12.02
C ILE A 123 22.38 -9.83 10.69
N LEU A 124 23.47 -9.55 9.98
CA LEU A 124 23.81 -10.21 8.72
C LEU A 124 23.99 -11.72 8.90
N TRP A 125 24.69 -12.12 9.97
CA TRP A 125 24.81 -13.55 10.31
C TRP A 125 23.45 -14.21 10.57
N GLY A 126 22.54 -13.52 11.28
CA GLY A 126 21.17 -13.99 11.50
C GLY A 126 20.39 -14.17 10.21
N ARG A 127 20.56 -13.27 9.22
CA ARG A 127 19.96 -13.40 7.87
C ARG A 127 20.52 -14.61 7.13
N ALA A 128 21.83 -14.83 7.19
CA ALA A 128 22.45 -16.02 6.59
C ALA A 128 21.92 -17.31 7.18
N ASP A 129 21.71 -17.36 8.51
CA ASP A 129 21.12 -18.52 9.18
C ASP A 129 19.66 -18.75 8.77
N MET A 130 18.84 -17.68 8.68
CA MET A 130 17.46 -17.76 8.18
C MET A 130 17.43 -18.27 6.72
N THR A 131 18.28 -17.77 5.84
CA THR A 131 18.37 -18.22 4.45
C THR A 131 18.70 -19.71 4.36
N LYS A 132 19.66 -20.20 5.15
CA LYS A 132 20.00 -21.64 5.23
C LYS A 132 18.85 -22.49 5.74
N LYS A 133 18.05 -21.97 6.66
CA LYS A 133 16.86 -22.65 7.21
C LYS A 133 15.62 -22.52 6.32
N ARG A 134 15.74 -21.81 5.19
CA ARG A 134 14.62 -21.52 4.27
C ARG A 134 13.50 -20.76 4.97
N GLU A 135 13.86 -19.84 5.86
CA GLU A 135 12.95 -18.94 6.59
C GLU A 135 13.28 -17.49 6.28
N VAL A 136 12.28 -16.63 6.39
CA VAL A 136 12.44 -15.18 6.33
C VAL A 136 11.69 -14.49 7.46
N ASP A 137 12.27 -13.41 7.94
CA ASP A 137 11.57 -12.36 8.69
C ASP A 137 11.05 -11.27 7.73
N TRP A 138 10.48 -10.22 8.29
CA TRP A 138 9.92 -9.12 7.51
C TRP A 138 10.96 -8.41 6.63
N ALA A 139 12.12 -8.10 7.21
CA ALA A 139 13.19 -7.38 6.52
C ALA A 139 13.78 -8.21 5.37
N LEU A 140 14.01 -9.50 5.59
CA LEU A 140 14.54 -10.39 4.56
C LEU A 140 13.53 -10.65 3.44
N ALA A 141 12.24 -10.76 3.76
CA ALA A 141 11.17 -10.88 2.76
C ALA A 141 11.09 -9.63 1.87
N GLU A 142 11.21 -8.43 2.46
CA GLU A 142 11.30 -7.16 1.71
C GLU A 142 12.52 -7.16 0.78
N TYR A 143 13.66 -7.58 1.28
CA TYR A 143 14.90 -7.69 0.51
C TYR A 143 14.73 -8.62 -0.71
N MET A 144 14.08 -9.77 -0.51
CA MET A 144 13.80 -10.74 -1.57
C MET A 144 12.78 -10.22 -2.59
N ALA A 145 11.75 -9.49 -2.14
CA ALA A 145 10.80 -8.86 -3.05
C ALA A 145 11.50 -7.84 -3.95
N PHE A 146 12.23 -6.90 -3.38
CA PHE A 146 12.96 -5.88 -4.14
C PHE A 146 14.02 -6.50 -5.05
N GLY A 147 14.87 -7.36 -4.52
CA GLY A 147 15.94 -8.00 -5.29
C GLY A 147 15.43 -8.79 -6.49
N SER A 148 14.30 -9.48 -6.36
CA SER A 148 13.68 -10.21 -7.49
C SER A 148 13.16 -9.28 -8.59
N LEU A 149 12.59 -8.12 -8.21
CA LEU A 149 12.15 -7.10 -9.17
C LEU A 149 13.33 -6.46 -9.89
N LEU A 150 14.44 -6.20 -9.19
CA LEU A 150 15.67 -5.70 -9.81
C LEU A 150 16.20 -6.67 -10.87
N LYS A 151 16.18 -7.98 -10.58
CA LYS A 151 16.55 -9.03 -11.57
C LYS A 151 15.66 -9.01 -12.80
N GLU A 152 14.38 -8.72 -12.62
CA GLU A 152 13.38 -8.61 -13.69
C GLU A 152 13.48 -7.29 -14.48
N GLY A 153 14.49 -6.45 -14.21
CA GLY A 153 14.71 -5.17 -14.88
C GLY A 153 13.83 -4.03 -14.35
N ILE A 154 13.22 -4.20 -13.17
CA ILE A 154 12.32 -3.22 -12.56
C ILE A 154 13.08 -2.37 -11.55
N HIS A 155 13.15 -1.06 -11.78
CA HIS A 155 13.70 -0.11 -10.84
C HIS A 155 12.86 -0.09 -9.56
N VAL A 156 13.51 -0.19 -8.40
CA VAL A 156 12.90 -0.05 -7.08
C VAL A 156 13.44 1.20 -6.42
N ARG A 157 12.53 2.10 -6.01
CA ARG A 157 12.85 3.35 -5.33
C ARG A 157 12.13 3.44 -3.99
N LEU A 158 12.88 3.56 -2.91
CA LEU A 158 12.38 3.73 -1.54
C LEU A 158 12.88 5.04 -0.96
N SER A 159 11.98 5.88 -0.48
CA SER A 159 12.32 7.11 0.24
C SER A 159 11.50 7.30 1.51
N GLY A 160 11.98 8.14 2.39
CA GLY A 160 11.35 8.49 3.68
C GLY A 160 12.40 8.84 4.72
N GLN A 161 11.97 9.06 5.95
CA GLN A 161 12.88 9.34 7.06
C GLN A 161 13.49 8.02 7.58
N ASP A 162 14.81 7.96 7.71
CA ASP A 162 15.56 6.79 8.21
C ASP A 162 15.33 5.47 7.42
N VAL A 163 14.94 5.52 6.18
CA VAL A 163 14.60 4.31 5.38
C VAL A 163 15.81 3.48 5.00
N GLU A 164 17.00 4.05 4.92
CA GLU A 164 18.23 3.33 4.59
C GLU A 164 18.57 2.26 5.65
N ARG A 165 18.37 2.58 6.91
CA ARG A 165 18.51 1.69 8.06
C ARG A 165 17.16 1.02 8.42
N GLY A 166 16.05 1.73 8.19
CA GLY A 166 14.75 1.52 8.77
C GLY A 166 14.64 2.17 10.14
N THR A 167 13.53 2.88 10.43
CA THR A 167 13.30 3.55 11.73
C THR A 167 13.50 2.58 12.90
N PHE A 168 13.09 1.34 12.75
CA PHE A 168 13.22 0.29 13.76
C PHE A 168 14.53 -0.52 13.64
N SER A 169 15.51 -0.05 12.89
CA SER A 169 16.82 -0.72 12.67
C SER A 169 16.67 -2.15 12.18
N HIS A 170 15.77 -2.39 11.23
CA HIS A 170 15.47 -3.71 10.67
C HIS A 170 15.99 -3.89 9.24
N ARG A 171 16.07 -2.81 8.45
CA ARG A 171 16.33 -2.85 7.01
C ARG A 171 17.81 -2.94 6.66
N HIS A 172 18.60 -1.95 7.00
CA HIS A 172 20.04 -1.87 6.70
C HIS A 172 20.39 -2.08 5.23
N HIS A 173 19.72 -1.32 4.33
CA HIS A 173 20.00 -1.38 2.90
C HIS A 173 21.22 -0.56 2.47
N VAL A 174 21.68 0.37 3.32
CA VAL A 174 22.96 1.08 3.16
C VAL A 174 23.86 0.72 4.33
N LEU A 175 25.00 0.14 4.02
CA LEU A 175 26.05 -0.18 4.99
C LEU A 175 27.07 0.96 5.02
N HIS A 176 27.57 1.31 6.19
CA HIS A 176 28.56 2.37 6.39
C HIS A 176 29.87 1.77 6.89
N ASP A 177 30.97 2.16 6.24
CA ASP A 177 32.31 1.75 6.65
C ASP A 177 32.69 2.41 8.00
N GLN A 178 33.24 1.64 8.90
CA GLN A 178 33.61 2.12 10.23
C GLN A 178 35.01 2.76 10.27
N GLU A 179 35.82 2.62 9.23
CA GLU A 179 37.20 3.10 9.15
C GLU A 179 37.37 4.19 8.09
N VAL A 180 36.52 4.23 7.08
CA VAL A 180 36.59 5.20 5.98
C VAL A 180 35.33 6.08 5.95
N ASP A 181 35.51 7.38 6.23
CA ASP A 181 34.42 8.34 6.26
C ASP A 181 33.65 8.40 4.94
N ARG A 182 32.32 8.42 5.04
CA ARG A 182 31.37 8.47 3.90
C ARG A 182 31.44 7.32 2.89
N ARG A 183 32.26 6.29 3.16
CA ARG A 183 32.25 5.08 2.34
C ARG A 183 31.01 4.27 2.68
N THR A 184 30.15 4.01 1.68
CA THR A 184 28.92 3.24 1.81
C THR A 184 28.87 2.08 0.83
N CYS A 185 28.09 1.08 1.15
CA CYS A 185 27.76 -0.04 0.28
C CYS A 185 26.27 -0.32 0.31
N VAL A 186 25.66 -0.49 -0.86
CA VAL A 186 24.28 -0.90 -1.04
C VAL A 186 24.26 -2.31 -1.61
N PRO A 187 24.18 -3.36 -0.78
CA PRO A 187 24.28 -4.76 -1.26
C PRO A 187 23.25 -5.10 -2.35
N MET A 188 22.08 -4.48 -2.29
CA MET A 188 21.02 -4.65 -3.28
C MET A 188 21.42 -4.23 -4.72
N ASN A 189 22.40 -3.37 -4.88
CA ASN A 189 22.98 -3.00 -6.18
C ASN A 189 24.10 -3.95 -6.66
N HIS A 190 24.33 -5.05 -5.93
CA HIS A 190 25.37 -6.03 -6.22
C HIS A 190 24.81 -7.46 -6.34
N LEU A 191 23.51 -7.60 -6.67
CA LEU A 191 22.88 -8.92 -6.82
C LEU A 191 23.27 -9.57 -8.14
N TRP A 192 23.15 -8.84 -9.28
CA TRP A 192 23.51 -9.29 -10.63
C TRP A 192 24.14 -8.16 -11.43
N PRO A 193 25.02 -8.48 -12.40
CA PRO A 193 25.69 -7.45 -13.22
C PRO A 193 24.73 -6.62 -14.10
N ASP A 194 23.62 -7.22 -14.52
CA ASP A 194 22.66 -6.67 -15.50
C ASP A 194 21.31 -6.30 -14.89
N GLN A 195 21.24 -6.22 -13.53
CA GLN A 195 20.01 -5.84 -12.83
C GLN A 195 19.62 -4.37 -13.03
N ALA A 196 18.35 -4.06 -12.79
CA ALA A 196 17.91 -2.67 -12.64
C ALA A 196 18.48 -2.02 -11.36
N PRO A 197 18.55 -0.67 -11.30
CA PRO A 197 19.08 0.03 -10.13
C PRO A 197 18.11 -0.04 -8.94
N TYR A 198 18.67 -0.12 -7.75
CA TYR A 198 17.98 0.13 -6.48
C TYR A 198 18.34 1.51 -5.95
N THR A 199 17.33 2.32 -5.69
CA THR A 199 17.50 3.64 -5.08
C THR A 199 16.85 3.66 -3.70
N VAL A 200 17.63 3.93 -2.66
CA VAL A 200 17.13 4.16 -1.31
C VAL A 200 17.71 5.45 -0.78
N CYS A 201 16.89 6.32 -0.22
CA CYS A 201 17.37 7.60 0.29
C CYS A 201 16.57 8.10 1.49
N ASN A 202 17.30 8.52 2.51
CA ASN A 202 16.73 9.27 3.62
C ASN A 202 16.32 10.66 3.13
N SER A 203 15.04 10.97 3.21
CA SER A 203 14.52 12.29 2.84
C SER A 203 14.64 13.25 4.01
N SER A 204 15.13 14.46 3.73
CA SER A 204 15.10 15.59 4.65
C SER A 204 13.88 16.51 4.45
N LEU A 205 13.01 16.18 3.50
CA LEU A 205 11.77 16.92 3.25
C LEU A 205 10.69 16.56 4.29
N SER A 206 9.74 17.48 4.48
CA SER A 206 8.51 17.14 5.20
C SER A 206 7.73 16.03 4.47
N GLU A 207 6.83 15.35 5.17
CA GLU A 207 5.99 14.30 4.59
C GLU A 207 5.18 14.80 3.38
N TYR A 208 4.71 16.07 3.43
CA TYR A 208 4.05 16.73 2.31
C TYR A 208 4.97 16.80 1.07
N GLY A 209 6.20 17.26 1.26
CA GLY A 209 7.16 17.45 0.17
C GLY A 209 7.63 16.11 -0.43
N VAL A 210 8.02 15.15 0.42
CA VAL A 210 8.52 13.85 -0.05
C VAL A 210 7.41 13.03 -0.70
N LEU A 211 6.21 12.98 -0.14
CA LEU A 211 5.10 12.23 -0.74
C LEU A 211 4.68 12.84 -2.07
N GLY A 212 4.63 14.17 -2.18
CA GLY A 212 4.36 14.86 -3.45
C GLY A 212 5.42 14.57 -4.51
N PHE A 213 6.70 14.52 -4.13
CA PHE A 213 7.79 14.15 -5.04
C PHE A 213 7.65 12.70 -5.53
N GLU A 214 7.48 11.75 -4.63
CA GLU A 214 7.39 10.33 -4.97
C GLU A 214 6.12 10.01 -5.79
N LEU A 215 5.03 10.72 -5.55
CA LEU A 215 3.84 10.64 -6.39
C LEU A 215 4.17 11.06 -7.84
N GLY A 216 4.84 12.19 -8.02
CA GLY A 216 5.27 12.66 -9.35
C GLY A 216 6.20 11.64 -10.03
N TYR A 217 7.12 11.07 -9.27
CA TYR A 217 8.02 10.02 -9.76
C TYR A 217 7.25 8.76 -10.22
N ALA A 218 6.29 8.28 -9.41
CA ALA A 218 5.47 7.12 -9.72
C ALA A 218 4.59 7.34 -10.97
N MET A 219 4.10 8.57 -11.16
CA MET A 219 3.32 8.93 -12.36
C MET A 219 4.18 9.00 -13.61
N ALA A 220 5.41 9.48 -13.51
CA ALA A 220 6.33 9.57 -14.64
C ALA A 220 6.99 8.23 -14.99
N SER A 221 7.09 7.31 -14.03
CA SER A 221 7.75 6.00 -14.20
C SER A 221 6.84 4.84 -13.76
N PRO A 222 5.85 4.46 -14.58
CA PRO A 222 4.87 3.44 -14.23
C PRO A 222 5.46 2.03 -14.07
N ASN A 223 6.64 1.78 -14.63
CA ASN A 223 7.34 0.51 -14.56
C ASN A 223 8.35 0.42 -13.41
N ALA A 224 8.40 1.44 -12.54
CA ALA A 224 9.18 1.41 -11.31
C ALA A 224 8.30 1.13 -10.09
N LEU A 225 8.82 0.37 -9.13
CA LEU A 225 8.20 0.26 -7.80
C LEU A 225 8.68 1.45 -6.96
N VAL A 226 7.79 2.40 -6.73
CA VAL A 226 8.08 3.63 -5.97
C VAL A 226 7.39 3.56 -4.62
N LEU A 227 8.18 3.64 -3.55
CA LEU A 227 7.70 3.52 -2.18
C LEU A 227 8.08 4.76 -1.36
N TRP A 228 7.13 5.25 -0.60
CA TRP A 228 7.37 6.18 0.49
C TRP A 228 7.03 5.52 1.82
N GLU A 229 7.96 5.56 2.78
CA GLU A 229 7.74 5.08 4.14
C GLU A 229 7.66 6.26 5.10
N ALA A 230 6.54 6.39 5.81
CA ALA A 230 6.46 7.29 6.95
C ALA A 230 7.31 6.75 8.10
N GLN A 231 7.97 7.62 8.87
CA GLN A 231 8.78 7.19 10.01
C GLN A 231 7.95 6.43 11.05
N PHE A 232 6.75 6.94 11.33
CA PHE A 232 5.60 6.25 11.91
C PHE A 232 4.41 6.56 11.03
N GLY A 233 3.48 5.64 10.90
CA GLY A 233 2.31 5.84 10.04
C GLY A 233 1.44 7.02 10.45
N ASP A 234 1.47 7.41 11.74
CA ASP A 234 0.83 8.62 12.28
C ASP A 234 1.18 9.88 11.52
N PHE A 235 2.43 9.99 11.03
CA PHE A 235 2.94 11.21 10.38
C PHE A 235 2.48 11.39 8.92
N HIS A 236 1.71 10.45 8.36
CA HIS A 236 1.07 10.68 7.07
C HIS A 236 0.12 11.89 7.09
N ASN A 237 -0.34 12.30 8.28
CA ASN A 237 -1.32 13.36 8.46
C ASN A 237 -0.81 14.73 7.98
N THR A 238 0.49 15.00 8.02
CA THR A 238 1.05 16.26 7.46
C THR A 238 1.07 16.26 5.93
N ALA A 239 0.94 15.09 5.30
CA ALA A 239 0.79 14.93 3.85
C ALA A 239 -0.67 14.66 3.43
N GLN A 240 -1.64 14.85 4.30
CA GLN A 240 -3.06 14.52 4.02
C GLN A 240 -3.59 15.23 2.78
N CYS A 241 -3.15 16.44 2.52
CA CYS A 241 -3.53 17.17 1.31
C CYS A 241 -3.09 16.45 0.03
N ILE A 242 -1.87 15.90 -0.01
CA ILE A 242 -1.39 15.10 -1.15
C ILE A 242 -2.21 13.80 -1.28
N ILE A 243 -2.52 13.16 -0.16
CA ILE A 243 -3.32 11.94 -0.13
C ILE A 243 -4.73 12.20 -0.68
N ASP A 244 -5.43 13.23 -0.18
CA ASP A 244 -6.82 13.52 -0.54
C ASP A 244 -6.96 14.06 -1.96
N GLN A 245 -6.05 14.95 -2.38
CA GLN A 245 -6.21 15.70 -3.62
C GLN A 245 -5.60 15.03 -4.85
N PHE A 246 -4.63 14.10 -4.66
CA PHE A 246 -3.87 13.53 -5.77
C PHE A 246 -3.77 12.02 -5.75
N ILE A 247 -3.65 11.37 -4.57
CA ILE A 247 -3.46 9.92 -4.51
C ILE A 247 -4.82 9.20 -4.55
N SER A 248 -5.71 9.47 -3.60
CA SER A 248 -7.02 8.80 -3.52
C SER A 248 -7.92 9.13 -4.71
N THR A 249 -7.82 10.34 -5.22
CA THR A 249 -8.67 10.90 -6.29
C THR A 249 -7.99 10.90 -7.65
N GLY A 250 -6.76 10.43 -7.76
CA GLY A 250 -5.92 10.59 -8.95
C GLY A 250 -6.60 10.15 -10.24
N GLN A 251 -7.25 8.99 -10.25
CA GLN A 251 -7.96 8.48 -11.41
C GLN A 251 -9.27 9.24 -11.68
N ALA A 252 -10.07 9.50 -10.65
CA ALA A 252 -11.39 10.13 -10.82
C ALA A 252 -11.31 11.63 -11.11
N LYS A 253 -10.36 12.34 -10.51
CA LYS A 253 -10.22 13.80 -10.58
C LYS A 253 -9.25 14.26 -11.67
N TRP A 254 -8.10 13.61 -11.74
CA TRP A 254 -7.00 13.99 -12.63
C TRP A 254 -6.85 13.06 -13.84
N VAL A 255 -7.63 11.96 -13.86
CA VAL A 255 -7.49 10.88 -14.84
C VAL A 255 -6.02 10.41 -14.92
N ARG A 256 -5.37 10.28 -13.78
CA ARG A 256 -3.98 9.82 -13.65
C ARG A 256 -3.91 8.58 -12.79
N HIS A 257 -3.42 7.50 -13.37
CA HIS A 257 -3.01 6.34 -12.62
C HIS A 257 -1.65 6.58 -11.98
N ASN A 258 -1.41 5.95 -10.85
CA ASN A 258 -0.09 5.85 -10.25
C ASN A 258 0.02 4.56 -9.43
N GLY A 259 1.22 4.05 -9.33
CA GLY A 259 1.52 2.83 -8.57
C GLY A 259 2.27 3.09 -7.27
N ILE A 260 2.18 4.29 -6.71
CA ILE A 260 2.87 4.63 -5.47
C ILE A 260 2.47 3.69 -4.33
N VAL A 261 3.45 3.29 -3.52
CA VAL A 261 3.25 2.48 -2.31
C VAL A 261 3.52 3.34 -1.09
N LEU A 262 2.56 3.38 -0.16
CA LEU A 262 2.73 4.00 1.14
C LEU A 262 2.96 2.89 2.18
N LEU A 263 4.12 2.92 2.83
CA LEU A 263 4.46 2.05 3.96
C LEU A 263 4.22 2.81 5.25
N LEU A 264 3.22 2.39 6.03
CA LEU A 264 2.73 3.11 7.19
C LEU A 264 2.84 2.23 8.45
N PRO A 265 3.91 2.37 9.26
CA PRO A 265 4.04 1.65 10.51
C PRO A 265 2.85 1.87 11.44
N HIS A 266 2.18 0.78 11.83
CA HIS A 266 0.93 0.79 12.59
C HIS A 266 0.90 -0.35 13.61
N GLY A 267 0.29 -0.10 14.77
CA GLY A 267 0.07 -1.10 15.81
C GLY A 267 0.04 -0.49 17.20
N MET A 268 -0.85 -0.98 18.05
CA MET A 268 -1.03 -0.53 19.44
C MET A 268 -0.05 -1.28 20.36
N GLU A 269 1.05 -0.64 20.72
CA GLU A 269 2.15 -1.26 21.48
C GLU A 269 2.53 -0.49 22.75
N GLY A 270 1.66 0.44 23.19
CA GLY A 270 1.90 1.26 24.37
C GLY A 270 2.88 2.40 24.17
N MET A 271 3.08 2.85 22.93
CA MET A 271 4.01 3.93 22.57
C MET A 271 3.38 5.33 22.59
N GLY A 272 2.10 5.45 22.95
CA GLY A 272 1.39 6.71 22.98
C GLY A 272 0.64 7.04 21.70
N PRO A 273 -0.13 8.15 21.69
CA PRO A 273 -1.01 8.51 20.57
C PRO A 273 -0.29 8.83 19.26
N GLU A 274 0.91 9.40 19.32
CA GLU A 274 1.65 9.87 18.16
C GLU A 274 2.47 8.80 17.44
N HIS A 275 2.55 7.58 17.99
CA HIS A 275 3.42 6.51 17.49
C HIS A 275 2.71 5.15 17.42
N SER A 276 1.38 5.17 17.32
CA SER A 276 0.55 3.96 17.37
C SER A 276 -0.30 3.74 16.14
N SER A 277 -0.91 4.77 15.59
CA SER A 277 -1.93 4.60 14.54
C SER A 277 -1.63 5.37 13.27
N ALA A 278 -1.54 4.64 12.16
CA ALA A 278 -1.61 5.19 10.81
C ALA A 278 -3.04 5.60 10.40
N ARG A 279 -4.01 5.50 11.31
CA ARG A 279 -5.43 5.81 11.07
C ARG A 279 -6.01 5.11 9.83
N PRO A 280 -6.10 3.78 9.85
CA PRO A 280 -6.64 2.99 8.76
C PRO A 280 -8.04 3.43 8.32
N GLU A 281 -8.86 3.86 9.26
CA GLU A 281 -10.22 4.35 9.06
C GLU A 281 -10.30 5.50 8.04
N ARG A 282 -9.30 6.38 7.96
CA ARG A 282 -9.26 7.48 6.99
C ARG A 282 -9.07 6.97 5.56
N PHE A 283 -8.18 6.03 5.36
CA PHE A 283 -7.96 5.41 4.05
C PHE A 283 -9.18 4.58 3.62
N LEU A 284 -9.78 3.85 4.54
CA LEU A 284 -10.95 3.02 4.24
C LEU A 284 -12.20 3.84 3.94
N GLN A 285 -12.39 4.99 4.61
CA GLN A 285 -13.47 5.91 4.31
C GLN A 285 -13.36 6.50 2.89
N MET A 286 -12.16 6.71 2.40
CA MET A 286 -11.90 7.21 1.04
C MET A 286 -11.85 6.12 -0.02
N SER A 287 -12.01 4.84 0.34
CA SER A 287 -12.14 3.74 -0.62
C SER A 287 -13.51 3.76 -1.26
N ASN A 288 -13.58 3.55 -2.58
CA ASN A 288 -14.79 3.77 -3.38
C ASN A 288 -15.60 2.50 -3.69
N ASP A 289 -15.30 1.37 -3.03
CA ASP A 289 -16.10 0.15 -3.17
C ASP A 289 -17.44 0.26 -2.42
N ASP A 290 -18.50 -0.20 -3.06
CA ASP A 290 -19.87 -0.15 -2.52
C ASP A 290 -20.08 -1.26 -1.48
N SER A 291 -20.41 -0.87 -0.24
CA SER A 291 -20.67 -1.80 0.86
C SER A 291 -21.98 -2.59 0.72
N ASP A 292 -22.93 -2.05 0.00
CA ASP A 292 -24.28 -2.64 -0.14
C ASP A 292 -24.42 -3.50 -1.41
N ALA A 293 -23.46 -3.37 -2.35
CA ALA A 293 -23.44 -4.15 -3.57
C ALA A 293 -22.66 -5.46 -3.37
N TYR A 294 -23.36 -6.60 -3.48
CA TYR A 294 -22.71 -7.90 -3.55
C TYR A 294 -22.19 -8.13 -4.97
N PRO A 295 -20.89 -8.25 -5.20
CA PRO A 295 -20.34 -8.30 -6.54
C PRO A 295 -20.70 -9.62 -7.26
N ALA A 296 -20.84 -9.54 -8.59
CA ALA A 296 -20.88 -10.72 -9.44
C ALA A 296 -19.47 -11.32 -9.55
N PHE A 297 -19.34 -12.61 -9.34
CA PHE A 297 -18.05 -13.31 -9.47
C PHE A 297 -17.84 -13.78 -10.91
N SER A 298 -16.65 -13.53 -11.44
CA SER A 298 -16.15 -13.97 -12.73
C SER A 298 -14.77 -14.62 -12.54
N GLU A 299 -14.21 -15.23 -13.57
CA GLU A 299 -12.88 -15.81 -13.53
C GLU A 299 -11.78 -14.75 -13.23
N ASP A 300 -12.00 -13.53 -13.69
CA ASP A 300 -11.10 -12.37 -13.47
C ASP A 300 -11.49 -11.53 -12.25
N PHE A 301 -12.45 -11.98 -11.42
CA PHE A 301 -13.03 -11.20 -10.31
C PHE A 301 -11.97 -10.55 -9.43
N GLU A 302 -10.93 -11.28 -9.05
CA GLU A 302 -9.89 -10.77 -8.16
C GLU A 302 -9.16 -9.56 -8.76
N VAL A 303 -8.80 -9.64 -10.03
CA VAL A 303 -8.06 -8.57 -10.72
C VAL A 303 -9.00 -7.42 -11.11
N ARG A 304 -10.22 -7.74 -11.54
CA ARG A 304 -11.27 -6.77 -11.85
C ARG A 304 -11.60 -5.89 -10.65
N GLN A 305 -11.76 -6.50 -9.48
CA GLN A 305 -12.03 -5.78 -8.24
C GLN A 305 -10.91 -4.80 -7.87
N LEU A 306 -9.64 -5.18 -8.10
CA LEU A 306 -8.48 -4.29 -7.92
C LEU A 306 -8.48 -3.13 -8.93
N TYR A 307 -8.95 -3.35 -10.16
CA TYR A 307 -9.04 -2.31 -11.18
C TYR A 307 -10.17 -1.31 -10.89
N ASP A 308 -11.31 -1.79 -10.40
CA ASP A 308 -12.50 -0.96 -10.17
C ASP A 308 -12.37 -0.06 -8.93
N CYS A 309 -11.49 -0.39 -7.98
CA CYS A 309 -11.26 0.46 -6.81
C CYS A 309 -10.27 1.61 -7.10
N ASN A 310 -10.35 2.68 -6.30
CA ASN A 310 -9.43 3.82 -6.41
C ASN A 310 -8.01 3.49 -5.90
N TRP A 311 -7.88 2.70 -4.86
CA TRP A 311 -6.63 2.22 -4.29
C TRP A 311 -6.77 0.88 -3.58
N ILE A 312 -5.66 0.30 -3.18
CA ILE A 312 -5.60 -0.98 -2.49
C ILE A 312 -5.10 -0.75 -1.07
N VAL A 313 -5.80 -1.28 -0.09
CA VAL A 313 -5.43 -1.16 1.34
C VAL A 313 -5.21 -2.55 1.91
N VAL A 314 -4.02 -2.78 2.46
CA VAL A 314 -3.62 -4.07 3.04
C VAL A 314 -2.98 -3.91 4.41
N ASN A 315 -3.15 -4.94 5.24
CA ASN A 315 -2.41 -5.11 6.49
C ASN A 315 -1.93 -6.56 6.57
N CYS A 316 -0.73 -6.80 6.08
CA CYS A 316 -0.16 -8.15 6.05
C CYS A 316 0.20 -8.64 7.45
N SER A 317 -0.12 -9.89 7.74
CA SER A 317 0.25 -10.53 8.99
C SER A 317 1.48 -11.44 8.89
N THR A 318 1.98 -11.69 7.66
CA THR A 318 3.15 -12.56 7.43
C THR A 318 4.18 -11.93 6.49
N PRO A 319 5.47 -12.24 6.66
CA PRO A 319 6.53 -11.82 5.74
C PRO A 319 6.29 -12.26 4.28
N ALA A 320 5.83 -13.49 4.06
CA ALA A 320 5.55 -13.98 2.70
C ALA A 320 4.45 -13.18 2.00
N ASN A 321 3.39 -12.82 2.71
CA ASN A 321 2.32 -12.02 2.12
C ASN A 321 2.78 -10.58 1.81
N TYR A 322 3.66 -10.03 2.63
CA TYR A 322 4.32 -8.75 2.35
C TYR A 322 5.22 -8.82 1.10
N PHE A 323 6.00 -9.88 0.95
CA PHE A 323 6.76 -10.16 -0.28
C PHE A 323 5.85 -10.19 -1.51
N HIS A 324 4.73 -10.90 -1.44
CA HIS A 324 3.82 -11.04 -2.55
C HIS A 324 3.11 -9.75 -2.95
N VAL A 325 2.67 -8.95 -1.99
CA VAL A 325 1.95 -7.69 -2.30
C VAL A 325 2.86 -6.67 -2.97
N LEU A 326 4.13 -6.61 -2.59
CA LEU A 326 5.13 -5.74 -3.23
C LEU A 326 5.36 -6.13 -4.69
N ARG A 327 5.49 -7.41 -4.97
CA ARG A 327 5.65 -7.91 -6.34
C ARG A 327 4.36 -7.76 -7.14
N ARG A 328 3.20 -8.07 -6.55
CA ARG A 328 1.90 -7.90 -7.19
C ARG A 328 1.68 -6.48 -7.70
N GLN A 329 2.14 -5.47 -6.95
CA GLN A 329 1.99 -4.05 -7.30
C GLN A 329 2.52 -3.73 -8.70
N ILE A 330 3.60 -4.35 -9.11
CA ILE A 330 4.21 -4.15 -10.43
C ILE A 330 3.74 -5.16 -11.48
N LEU A 331 3.38 -6.36 -11.05
CA LEU A 331 2.93 -7.41 -11.97
C LEU A 331 1.47 -7.24 -12.43
N LEU A 332 0.68 -6.41 -11.75
CA LEU A 332 -0.66 -6.04 -12.20
C LEU A 332 -0.61 -5.33 -13.55
N PRO A 333 -1.59 -5.57 -14.44
CA PRO A 333 -1.64 -4.97 -15.78
C PRO A 333 -2.10 -3.49 -15.76
N PHE A 334 -2.21 -2.89 -14.60
CA PHE A 334 -2.54 -1.49 -14.34
C PHE A 334 -1.84 -1.00 -13.09
N ARG A 335 -1.96 0.30 -12.80
CA ARG A 335 -1.38 0.90 -11.59
C ARG A 335 -2.45 1.52 -10.72
N LYS A 336 -2.45 1.16 -9.44
CA LYS A 336 -3.28 1.74 -8.37
C LYS A 336 -2.38 2.06 -7.19
N PRO A 337 -2.64 3.13 -6.43
CA PRO A 337 -1.93 3.34 -5.16
C PRO A 337 -2.12 2.16 -4.22
N LEU A 338 -1.07 1.80 -3.49
CA LEU A 338 -1.09 0.72 -2.52
C LEU A 338 -0.74 1.26 -1.13
N ILE A 339 -1.65 1.09 -0.20
CA ILE A 339 -1.49 1.48 1.20
C ILE A 339 -1.21 0.21 2.01
N ILE A 340 -0.04 0.13 2.63
CA ILE A 340 0.36 -1.01 3.46
C ILE A 340 0.55 -0.52 4.90
N PHE A 341 -0.27 -1.03 5.81
CA PHE A 341 -0.01 -0.89 7.24
C PHE A 341 1.06 -1.90 7.63
N THR A 342 2.27 -1.39 7.89
CA THR A 342 3.44 -2.20 8.20
C THR A 342 3.58 -2.39 9.72
N PRO A 343 4.14 -3.52 10.18
CA PRO A 343 4.29 -3.77 11.60
C PRO A 343 5.49 -3.03 12.20
N LYS A 344 5.49 -2.96 13.53
CA LYS A 344 6.63 -2.50 14.35
C LYS A 344 7.22 -3.67 15.12
N SER A 345 6.54 -4.20 16.13
CA SER A 345 7.04 -5.33 16.93
C SER A 345 7.15 -6.64 16.17
N LEU A 346 6.29 -6.88 15.15
CA LEU A 346 6.37 -8.10 14.34
C LEU A 346 7.65 -8.18 13.51
N LEU A 347 8.33 -7.06 13.25
CA LEU A 347 9.64 -7.07 12.56
C LEU A 347 10.67 -8.00 13.24
N ARG A 348 10.51 -8.24 14.55
CA ARG A 348 11.40 -9.11 15.34
C ARG A 348 10.67 -10.20 16.12
N HIS A 349 9.37 -10.39 15.85
CA HIS A 349 8.59 -11.36 16.58
C HIS A 349 8.96 -12.79 16.15
N PRO A 350 9.29 -13.70 17.09
CA PRO A 350 9.84 -15.02 16.74
C PRO A 350 8.89 -15.90 15.91
N LYS A 351 7.57 -15.68 16.04
CA LYS A 351 6.54 -16.40 15.28
C LYS A 351 6.15 -15.69 13.97
N ALA A 352 6.57 -14.45 13.75
CA ALA A 352 6.31 -13.71 12.51
C ALA A 352 7.40 -14.01 11.48
N LYS A 353 7.49 -15.25 11.08
CA LYS A 353 8.38 -15.78 10.06
C LYS A 353 7.58 -16.53 8.99
N SER A 354 8.15 -16.62 7.81
CA SER A 354 7.60 -17.40 6.69
C SER A 354 8.61 -18.35 6.13
N SER A 355 8.14 -19.53 5.65
CA SER A 355 8.97 -20.45 4.89
C SER A 355 9.13 -19.99 3.44
N PHE A 356 10.24 -20.34 2.81
CA PHE A 356 10.44 -20.20 1.36
C PHE A 356 9.31 -20.84 0.56
N ASP A 357 8.74 -21.93 1.05
CA ASP A 357 7.62 -22.63 0.39
C ASP A 357 6.39 -21.72 0.16
N GLN A 358 6.29 -20.65 0.93
CA GLN A 358 5.22 -19.65 0.77
C GLN A 358 5.57 -18.56 -0.26
N MET A 359 6.80 -18.55 -0.83
CA MET A 359 7.29 -17.52 -1.75
C MET A 359 7.85 -18.09 -3.06
N ILE A 360 7.93 -19.44 -3.20
CA ILE A 360 8.42 -20.09 -4.42
C ILE A 360 7.43 -19.96 -5.59
N SER A 361 7.90 -20.32 -6.78
CA SER A 361 7.11 -20.29 -8.02
C SER A 361 5.76 -20.99 -7.85
N GLY A 362 4.71 -20.36 -8.34
CA GLY A 362 3.33 -20.84 -8.21
C GLY A 362 2.56 -20.29 -7.01
N THR A 363 3.23 -19.61 -6.07
CA THR A 363 2.57 -18.95 -4.94
C THR A 363 2.19 -17.49 -5.27
N SER A 364 1.22 -16.94 -4.54
CA SER A 364 0.69 -15.60 -4.75
C SER A 364 0.23 -14.96 -3.45
N PHE A 365 -0.08 -13.67 -3.51
CA PHE A 365 -0.66 -12.95 -2.40
C PHE A 365 -2.01 -13.55 -1.97
N GLN A 366 -2.17 -13.77 -0.68
CA GLN A 366 -3.42 -14.26 -0.09
C GLN A 366 -4.23 -13.10 0.45
N ARG A 367 -5.38 -12.79 -0.16
CA ARG A 367 -6.29 -11.74 0.29
C ARG A 367 -6.88 -12.03 1.68
N VAL A 368 -7.09 -13.30 1.97
CA VAL A 368 -7.54 -13.84 3.27
C VAL A 368 -6.69 -15.06 3.59
N ILE A 369 -6.18 -15.16 4.81
CA ILE A 369 -5.51 -16.36 5.29
C ILE A 369 -6.46 -17.06 6.27
N PRO A 370 -7.03 -18.24 5.88
CA PRO A 370 -7.97 -18.97 6.69
C PRO A 370 -7.30 -19.61 7.92
N GLU A 371 -8.10 -20.08 8.87
CA GLU A 371 -7.64 -20.96 9.94
C GLU A 371 -7.09 -22.27 9.33
N ASP A 372 -5.90 -22.66 9.73
CA ASP A 372 -5.20 -23.87 9.28
C ASP A 372 -4.88 -24.86 10.41
N GLY A 373 -5.23 -24.51 11.64
CA GLY A 373 -5.00 -25.31 12.84
C GLY A 373 -6.04 -26.41 13.11
N VAL A 374 -6.17 -26.74 14.40
CA VAL A 374 -7.09 -27.80 14.87
C VAL A 374 -8.55 -27.49 14.52
N ALA A 375 -8.98 -26.23 14.72
CA ALA A 375 -10.34 -25.80 14.42
C ALA A 375 -10.74 -25.99 12.95
N ALA A 376 -9.78 -25.89 12.02
CA ALA A 376 -10.06 -26.07 10.60
C ALA A 376 -10.39 -27.53 10.21
N ARG A 377 -10.01 -28.50 11.05
CA ARG A 377 -10.21 -29.94 10.79
C ARG A 377 -11.57 -30.45 11.24
N ALA A 378 -12.22 -29.74 12.17
CA ALA A 378 -13.55 -30.05 12.69
C ALA A 378 -14.42 -28.77 12.76
N PRO A 379 -14.75 -28.19 11.62
CA PRO A 379 -15.46 -26.88 11.57
C PRO A 379 -16.83 -26.89 12.24
N GLU A 380 -17.49 -28.05 12.36
CA GLU A 380 -18.75 -28.24 13.04
C GLU A 380 -18.66 -28.08 14.58
N GLN A 381 -17.45 -28.23 15.14
CA GLN A 381 -17.19 -28.06 16.57
C GLN A 381 -16.84 -26.61 16.94
N VAL A 382 -16.56 -25.79 15.93
CA VAL A 382 -16.17 -24.39 16.13
C VAL A 382 -17.38 -23.58 16.61
N ARG A 383 -17.25 -22.97 17.79
CA ARG A 383 -18.26 -22.14 18.42
C ARG A 383 -18.10 -20.67 18.08
N ARG A 384 -16.89 -20.23 17.73
CA ARG A 384 -16.60 -18.84 17.36
C ARG A 384 -15.59 -18.78 16.22
N LEU A 385 -15.90 -17.95 15.23
CA LEU A 385 -14.98 -17.57 14.16
C LEU A 385 -14.60 -16.10 14.37
N ILE A 386 -13.32 -15.86 14.65
CA ILE A 386 -12.75 -14.52 14.81
C ILE A 386 -12.08 -14.10 13.50
N PHE A 387 -12.55 -13.01 12.92
CA PHE A 387 -11.85 -12.29 11.86
C PHE A 387 -11.00 -11.19 12.46
N CYS A 388 -9.79 -11.01 11.97
CA CYS A 388 -8.86 -9.98 12.41
C CYS A 388 -7.91 -9.57 11.28
N THR A 389 -7.07 -8.57 11.51
CA THR A 389 -6.00 -8.16 10.59
C THR A 389 -4.76 -7.72 11.35
N GLY A 390 -3.59 -7.92 10.74
CA GLY A 390 -2.31 -7.44 11.27
C GLY A 390 -1.86 -8.10 12.57
N LYS A 391 -1.18 -7.31 13.41
CA LYS A 391 -0.48 -7.78 14.62
C LYS A 391 -1.36 -8.51 15.64
N VAL A 392 -2.61 -8.09 15.82
CA VAL A 392 -3.52 -8.66 16.82
C VAL A 392 -3.72 -10.17 16.67
N TYR A 393 -3.52 -10.70 15.47
CA TYR A 393 -3.53 -12.14 15.22
C TYR A 393 -2.62 -12.92 16.18
N TYR A 394 -1.41 -12.42 16.41
CA TYR A 394 -0.43 -13.11 17.26
C TYR A 394 -0.82 -13.07 18.74
N ASP A 395 -1.45 -11.98 19.19
CA ASP A 395 -2.02 -11.86 20.53
C ASP A 395 -3.19 -12.85 20.71
N LEU A 396 -4.06 -12.92 19.69
CA LEU A 396 -5.21 -13.84 19.68
C LEU A 396 -4.77 -15.32 19.69
N VAL A 397 -3.84 -15.72 18.83
CA VAL A 397 -3.33 -17.11 18.83
C VAL A 397 -2.71 -17.49 20.15
N LYS A 398 -1.93 -16.59 20.75
CA LYS A 398 -1.33 -16.83 22.07
C LYS A 398 -2.41 -17.03 23.13
N GLU A 399 -3.42 -16.16 23.17
CA GLU A 399 -4.46 -16.23 24.16
C GLU A 399 -5.40 -17.42 23.96
N ARG A 400 -5.72 -17.79 22.71
CA ARG A 400 -6.47 -19.00 22.38
C ARG A 400 -5.82 -20.25 22.98
N SER A 401 -4.52 -20.40 22.79
CA SER A 401 -3.77 -21.54 23.32
C SER A 401 -3.67 -21.50 24.85
N ASN A 402 -3.50 -20.31 25.46
CA ASN A 402 -3.51 -20.17 26.93
C ASN A 402 -4.83 -20.65 27.56
N GLN A 403 -5.95 -20.45 26.83
CA GLN A 403 -7.28 -20.85 27.29
C GLN A 403 -7.70 -22.24 26.82
N CYS A 404 -6.83 -22.97 26.12
CA CYS A 404 -7.11 -24.32 25.57
C CYS A 404 -8.38 -24.35 24.67
N LEU A 405 -8.55 -23.35 23.81
CA LEU A 405 -9.70 -23.20 22.90
C LEU A 405 -9.33 -23.42 21.43
N ASP A 406 -8.22 -24.09 21.15
CA ASP A 406 -7.71 -24.28 19.78
C ASP A 406 -8.65 -25.09 18.87
N ASP A 407 -9.54 -25.90 19.42
CA ASP A 407 -10.56 -26.70 18.74
C ASP A 407 -11.93 -25.98 18.60
N GLN A 408 -12.21 -24.98 19.43
CA GLN A 408 -13.50 -24.30 19.52
C GLN A 408 -13.52 -22.90 18.89
N VAL A 409 -12.35 -22.31 18.68
CA VAL A 409 -12.22 -20.96 18.10
C VAL A 409 -11.31 -20.98 16.89
N ALA A 410 -11.88 -20.65 15.73
CA ALA A 410 -11.14 -20.42 14.49
C ALA A 410 -10.75 -18.95 14.37
N ILE A 411 -9.57 -18.66 13.78
CA ILE A 411 -9.08 -17.30 13.56
C ILE A 411 -8.69 -17.13 12.11
N THR A 412 -9.41 -16.29 11.37
CA THR A 412 -9.19 -15.97 9.97
C THR A 412 -8.67 -14.54 9.81
N ARG A 413 -7.63 -14.37 9.00
CA ARG A 413 -6.96 -13.08 8.80
C ARG A 413 -7.38 -12.44 7.49
N LEU A 414 -7.87 -11.19 7.55
CA LEU A 414 -7.98 -10.33 6.38
C LEU A 414 -6.63 -9.66 6.15
N GLU A 415 -6.02 -9.94 5.01
CA GLU A 415 -4.76 -9.31 4.60
C GLU A 415 -5.03 -8.13 3.66
N GLN A 416 -5.96 -8.28 2.71
CA GLN A 416 -6.48 -7.20 1.89
C GLN A 416 -7.81 -6.71 2.47
N ILE A 417 -7.83 -5.44 2.87
CA ILE A 417 -9.03 -4.83 3.46
C ILE A 417 -9.89 -4.17 2.38
N SER A 418 -9.25 -3.38 1.50
CA SER A 418 -9.90 -2.76 0.33
C SER A 418 -9.12 -3.07 -0.95
N PRO A 419 -9.80 -3.45 -2.05
CA PRO A 419 -11.20 -3.83 -2.13
C PRO A 419 -11.49 -5.06 -1.26
N PHE A 420 -12.71 -5.10 -0.71
CA PHE A 420 -13.08 -6.14 0.26
C PHE A 420 -13.22 -7.52 -0.40
N PRO A 421 -12.63 -8.60 0.15
CA PRO A 421 -12.62 -9.92 -0.46
C PRO A 421 -13.91 -10.70 -0.19
N PHE A 422 -15.03 -10.24 -0.76
CA PHE A 422 -16.39 -10.78 -0.55
C PHE A 422 -16.49 -12.29 -0.74
N ASP A 423 -15.85 -12.82 -1.78
CA ASP A 423 -15.82 -14.24 -2.14
C ASP A 423 -15.18 -15.11 -1.05
N LEU A 424 -14.02 -14.68 -0.55
CA LEU A 424 -13.27 -15.45 0.44
C LEU A 424 -13.91 -15.37 1.83
N ILE A 425 -14.41 -14.19 2.21
CA ILE A 425 -15.10 -14.00 3.50
C ILE A 425 -16.39 -14.80 3.54
N LYS A 426 -17.15 -14.83 2.45
CA LYS A 426 -18.35 -15.68 2.36
C LYS A 426 -18.00 -17.15 2.59
N ARG A 427 -16.98 -17.65 1.88
CA ARG A 427 -16.53 -19.04 2.00
C ARG A 427 -16.12 -19.38 3.43
N GLU A 428 -15.38 -18.48 4.12
CA GLU A 428 -14.99 -18.71 5.50
C GLU A 428 -16.20 -18.69 6.45
N ALA A 429 -17.13 -17.77 6.29
CA ALA A 429 -18.34 -17.72 7.11
C ALA A 429 -19.26 -18.96 6.91
N GLU A 430 -19.32 -19.50 5.70
CA GLU A 430 -20.08 -20.71 5.36
C GLU A 430 -19.41 -21.99 5.86
N LYS A 431 -18.07 -22.01 5.96
CA LYS A 431 -17.29 -23.12 6.51
C LYS A 431 -17.65 -23.41 7.98
N TYR A 432 -18.05 -22.38 8.74
CA TYR A 432 -18.36 -22.49 10.17
C TYR A 432 -19.83 -22.04 10.45
N PRO A 433 -20.82 -22.80 10.02
CA PRO A 433 -22.23 -22.38 10.04
C PRO A 433 -22.78 -22.19 11.44
N GLY A 434 -22.29 -22.93 12.42
CA GLY A 434 -22.74 -22.85 13.84
C GLY A 434 -21.97 -21.85 14.67
N ALA A 435 -20.90 -21.24 14.14
CA ALA A 435 -20.05 -20.36 14.94
C ALA A 435 -20.61 -18.93 15.06
N GLU A 436 -20.44 -18.30 16.21
CA GLU A 436 -20.58 -16.85 16.33
C GLU A 436 -19.49 -16.16 15.51
N LEU A 437 -19.85 -15.12 14.77
CA LEU A 437 -18.89 -14.32 14.00
C LEU A 437 -18.45 -13.11 14.82
N VAL A 438 -17.14 -12.91 14.91
CA VAL A 438 -16.52 -11.82 15.66
C VAL A 438 -15.51 -11.10 14.75
N TRP A 439 -15.57 -9.79 14.73
CA TRP A 439 -14.45 -8.96 14.27
C TRP A 439 -13.64 -8.52 15.47
N CYS A 440 -12.36 -8.84 15.49
CA CYS A 440 -11.44 -8.40 16.55
C CYS A 440 -10.36 -7.48 15.98
N GLN A 441 -10.25 -6.29 16.57
CA GLN A 441 -9.19 -5.32 16.24
C GLN A 441 -8.58 -4.75 17.52
N GLU A 442 -7.36 -4.25 17.42
CA GLU A 442 -6.69 -3.61 18.55
C GLU A 442 -7.00 -2.11 18.69
N GLU A 443 -7.53 -1.50 17.64
CA GLU A 443 -7.96 -0.11 17.59
C GLU A 443 -9.25 0.12 18.38
N HIS A 444 -9.54 1.38 18.67
CA HIS A 444 -10.80 1.77 19.28
C HIS A 444 -11.99 1.52 18.34
N LYS A 445 -13.19 1.30 18.87
CA LYS A 445 -14.37 0.93 18.08
C LYS A 445 -14.70 1.91 16.96
N ASN A 446 -14.52 3.21 17.22
CA ASN A 446 -14.73 4.29 16.23
C ASN A 446 -13.52 4.55 15.33
N MET A 447 -12.53 3.67 15.33
CA MET A 447 -11.29 3.74 14.56
C MET A 447 -10.97 2.37 13.93
N GLY A 448 -9.91 2.30 13.16
CA GLY A 448 -9.47 1.06 12.54
C GLY A 448 -10.40 0.61 11.42
N TYR A 449 -10.86 -0.63 11.48
CA TYR A 449 -11.48 -1.31 10.33
C TYR A 449 -12.98 -1.54 10.49
N TYR A 450 -13.52 -1.54 11.69
CA TYR A 450 -14.87 -2.04 12.00
C TYR A 450 -15.96 -1.36 11.19
N ASP A 451 -15.96 -0.04 11.10
CA ASP A 451 -17.00 0.71 10.37
C ASP A 451 -16.99 0.42 8.86
N TYR A 452 -15.80 0.08 8.32
CA TYR A 452 -15.68 -0.31 6.91
C TYR A 452 -16.14 -1.76 6.68
N ILE A 453 -15.75 -2.71 7.54
CA ILE A 453 -16.01 -4.13 7.32
C ILE A 453 -17.44 -4.54 7.70
N ASN A 454 -18.03 -3.93 8.72
CA ASN A 454 -19.32 -4.33 9.25
C ASN A 454 -20.43 -4.31 8.18
N PRO A 455 -20.68 -3.22 7.42
CA PRO A 455 -21.72 -3.22 6.38
C PRO A 455 -21.46 -4.27 5.29
N ARG A 456 -20.19 -4.54 4.94
CA ARG A 456 -19.82 -5.56 3.96
C ARG A 456 -20.09 -6.98 4.44
N PHE A 457 -19.84 -7.26 5.72
CA PHE A 457 -20.29 -8.52 6.34
C PHE A 457 -21.82 -8.65 6.33
N MET A 458 -22.55 -7.58 6.63
CA MET A 458 -23.99 -7.58 6.59
C MET A 458 -24.53 -7.90 5.19
N THR A 459 -23.89 -7.37 4.15
CA THR A 459 -24.21 -7.67 2.75
C THR A 459 -23.94 -9.13 2.41
N ILE A 460 -22.79 -9.70 2.78
CA ILE A 460 -22.45 -11.11 2.57
C ILE A 460 -23.44 -12.03 3.27
N LEU A 461 -23.73 -11.73 4.52
CA LEU A 461 -24.58 -12.55 5.38
C LEU A 461 -26.09 -12.30 5.17
N LYS A 462 -26.45 -11.42 4.23
CA LYS A 462 -27.85 -11.03 3.96
C LYS A 462 -28.61 -10.62 5.24
N ARG A 463 -27.89 -10.02 6.18
CA ARG A 463 -28.37 -9.62 7.53
C ARG A 463 -28.97 -10.75 8.35
N THR A 464 -28.59 -12.01 8.10
CA THR A 464 -29.10 -13.18 8.84
C THR A 464 -28.28 -13.55 10.07
N ARG A 465 -27.01 -13.13 10.11
CA ARG A 465 -26.08 -13.39 11.20
C ARG A 465 -25.35 -12.10 11.57
N PRO A 466 -25.25 -11.74 12.87
CA PRO A 466 -24.45 -10.59 13.28
C PRO A 466 -22.97 -10.89 13.20
N ILE A 467 -22.16 -9.83 13.01
CA ILE A 467 -20.73 -9.85 13.33
C ILE A 467 -20.50 -8.97 14.56
N TRP A 468 -20.03 -9.58 15.65
CA TRP A 468 -19.80 -8.89 16.91
C TRP A 468 -18.46 -8.18 16.94
N TYR A 469 -18.46 -6.95 17.42
CA TYR A 469 -17.21 -6.21 17.64
C TYR A 469 -16.52 -6.65 18.92
N VAL A 470 -15.21 -6.88 18.82
CA VAL A 470 -14.30 -7.05 19.97
C VAL A 470 -13.08 -6.16 19.76
N GLY A 471 -12.80 -5.31 20.72
CA GLY A 471 -11.70 -4.34 20.65
C GLY A 471 -11.80 -3.35 21.79
N ARG A 472 -11.08 -2.23 21.67
CA ARG A 472 -11.13 -1.15 22.65
C ARG A 472 -12.41 -0.34 22.56
N ASP A 473 -12.85 0.22 23.69
CA ASP A 473 -13.99 1.14 23.72
C ASP A 473 -13.72 2.38 22.85
N PRO A 474 -14.75 3.11 22.37
CA PRO A 474 -14.57 4.35 21.61
C PRO A 474 -13.70 5.36 22.37
N ALA A 475 -12.85 6.08 21.64
CA ALA A 475 -11.99 7.12 22.19
C ALA A 475 -11.77 8.25 21.19
N ALA A 476 -11.38 9.43 21.68
CA ALA A 476 -11.02 10.56 20.84
C ALA A 476 -9.56 10.50 20.35
N ALA A 477 -8.66 9.87 21.14
CA ALA A 477 -7.28 9.66 20.79
C ALA A 477 -7.05 8.24 20.25
N PRO A 478 -6.13 8.04 19.31
CA PRO A 478 -5.89 6.72 18.70
C PRO A 478 -5.27 5.70 19.66
N ALA A 479 -4.60 6.15 20.74
CA ALA A 479 -4.02 5.30 21.76
C ALA A 479 -3.88 6.05 23.10
N THR A 480 -3.70 5.30 24.19
CA THR A 480 -3.36 5.88 25.49
C THR A 480 -1.85 6.11 25.63
N GLY A 481 -1.45 7.20 26.28
CA GLY A 481 -0.07 7.45 26.71
C GLY A 481 0.34 6.67 27.98
N ASN A 482 -0.57 5.95 28.61
CA ASN A 482 -0.33 5.19 29.84
C ASN A 482 -0.19 3.69 29.52
N ARG A 483 0.98 3.12 29.79
CA ARG A 483 1.29 1.71 29.53
C ARG A 483 0.36 0.75 30.29
N ASN A 484 0.03 1.04 31.53
CA ASN A 484 -0.85 0.18 32.34
C ASN A 484 -2.28 0.19 31.78
N ALA A 485 -2.80 1.35 31.40
CA ALA A 485 -4.10 1.46 30.76
C ALA A 485 -4.13 0.69 29.43
N HIS A 486 -3.04 0.73 28.64
CA HIS A 486 -2.90 -0.07 27.43
C HIS A 486 -3.00 -1.57 27.74
N LEU A 487 -2.27 -2.09 28.72
CA LEU A 487 -2.28 -3.51 29.08
C LEU A 487 -3.65 -3.96 29.63
N VAL A 488 -4.28 -3.14 30.45
CA VAL A 488 -5.63 -3.42 30.98
C VAL A 488 -6.65 -3.51 29.84
N SER A 489 -6.61 -2.58 28.90
CA SER A 489 -7.54 -2.59 27.76
C SER A 489 -7.26 -3.76 26.80
N LEU A 490 -5.98 -4.11 26.58
CA LEU A 490 -5.59 -5.28 25.80
C LEU A 490 -6.16 -6.55 26.43
N LYS A 491 -5.93 -6.75 27.72
CA LYS A 491 -6.46 -7.91 28.45
C LYS A 491 -7.99 -7.96 28.37
N LYS A 492 -8.69 -6.84 28.58
CA LYS A 492 -10.15 -6.75 28.53
C LYS A 492 -10.72 -7.27 27.21
N PHE A 493 -10.19 -6.82 26.08
CA PHE A 493 -10.75 -7.27 24.80
C PHE A 493 -10.32 -8.70 24.44
N LEU A 494 -9.12 -9.15 24.81
CA LEU A 494 -8.72 -10.55 24.64
C LEU A 494 -9.60 -11.49 25.49
N ASP A 495 -9.86 -11.15 26.74
CA ASP A 495 -10.80 -11.90 27.59
C ASP A 495 -12.21 -11.98 26.95
N THR A 496 -12.68 -10.89 26.34
CA THR A 496 -13.96 -10.86 25.62
C THR A 496 -13.94 -11.74 24.36
N ALA A 497 -12.82 -11.72 23.60
CA ALA A 497 -12.66 -12.51 22.38
C ALA A 497 -12.83 -14.02 22.63
N PHE A 498 -12.37 -14.51 23.80
CA PHE A 498 -12.39 -15.92 24.14
C PHE A 498 -13.46 -16.32 25.17
N ASN A 499 -14.21 -15.36 25.72
CA ASN A 499 -15.41 -15.66 26.50
C ASN A 499 -16.57 -16.06 25.58
N LEU A 500 -16.76 -17.34 25.35
CA LEU A 500 -17.79 -17.89 24.46
C LEU A 500 -19.24 -17.54 24.87
N LYS A 501 -19.46 -16.96 26.03
CA LYS A 501 -20.76 -16.47 26.50
C LYS A 501 -20.90 -14.94 26.39
N ALA A 502 -19.93 -14.23 25.88
CA ALA A 502 -19.90 -12.77 25.88
C ALA A 502 -21.08 -12.11 25.16
N PHE A 503 -21.71 -12.81 24.24
CA PHE A 503 -22.81 -12.29 23.42
C PHE A 503 -24.14 -13.04 23.63
N GLU A 504 -24.22 -14.01 24.55
CA GLU A 504 -25.47 -14.70 24.90
C GLU A 504 -26.53 -13.69 25.33
N GLY A 505 -27.72 -13.79 24.77
CA GLY A 505 -28.87 -12.93 25.09
C GLY A 505 -28.78 -11.48 24.59
N LYS A 506 -27.75 -11.12 23.83
CA LYS A 506 -27.68 -9.81 23.18
C LYS A 506 -28.47 -9.80 21.88
N THR A 507 -29.24 -8.74 21.67
CA THR A 507 -29.91 -8.45 20.40
C THR A 507 -28.98 -7.66 19.49
N PHE A 508 -29.07 -7.95 18.19
CA PHE A 508 -28.31 -7.29 17.12
C PHE A 508 -29.12 -6.14 16.52
#